data_077f2dc13971bd07fd24c5b94d5843cc
#
_entry.id   077f2dc13971bd07fd24c5b94d5843cc
#
_cell.length_a   1.000
_cell.length_b   1.000
_cell.length_c   1.000
_cell.angle_alpha   90.00
_cell.angle_beta   90.00
_cell.angle_gamma   90.00
#
_symmetry.space_group_name_H-M   'P 1'
#
loop_
_entity.id
_entity.type
_entity.pdbx_description
1 polymer ?
#
loop_
_entity_poly.entity_id
_entity_poly.type
_entity_poly.pdbx_seq_one_letter_code
_entity_poly.pdbx_strand_id
1 'polypeptide(L)'
;MCSSDLAQIDEKARGFSYRQDAPLDMRMGPRGEPARDLLARADIDDLTQIIRLYGEERHARRIALAIVRERERQPIETTGQLREIVERAVPRSEHPLKSVARVFQAIRIAVNEELESLSSGLPQIVERLVEGARLVVISYHSLEDRIVKRYFRDLASDCVCPPGLPVCGCGKRSEAVILTRRPLMPGRAETDRNPRARSARLRAIERRAAA
;
A
#
# COMPACT_ATOMS: atom_id res chain seq x y z
N MET A 1 4.76 10.79 7.77
CA MET A 1 3.34 11.16 7.73
C MET A 1 2.77 10.54 6.47
N CYS A 2 2.21 9.36 6.61
CA CYS A 2 1.35 8.82 5.57
C CYS A 2 -0.02 9.49 5.77
N SER A 3 -0.17 10.70 5.30
CA SER A 3 -1.47 11.27 5.15
C SER A 3 -1.98 10.81 3.80
N SER A 4 -2.67 9.68 3.77
CA SER A 4 -3.72 9.54 2.79
C SER A 4 -4.71 10.64 3.12
N ASP A 5 -4.46 11.80 2.59
CA ASP A 5 -5.33 12.94 2.77
C ASP A 5 -6.66 12.56 2.14
N LEU A 6 -7.63 12.24 3.01
CA LEU A 6 -8.96 11.83 2.56
C LEU A 6 -9.57 12.86 1.60
N ALA A 7 -9.20 14.14 1.77
CA ALA A 7 -9.60 15.22 0.88
C ALA A 7 -9.07 14.99 -0.55
N GLN A 8 -7.82 14.51 -0.71
CA GLN A 8 -7.25 14.22 -2.04
C GLN A 8 -7.92 13.01 -2.70
N ILE A 9 -8.22 11.97 -1.91
CA ILE A 9 -8.91 10.77 -2.41
C ILE A 9 -10.35 11.10 -2.82
N ASP A 10 -10.99 12.05 -2.15
CA ASP A 10 -12.36 12.50 -2.43
C ASP A 10 -12.43 13.51 -3.59
N GLU A 11 -11.30 14.08 -4.00
CA GLU A 11 -11.24 14.99 -5.14
C GLU A 11 -11.44 14.23 -6.45
N LYS A 12 -12.62 14.39 -7.03
CA LYS A 12 -13.05 13.65 -8.23
C LYS A 12 -12.08 13.80 -9.40
N ALA A 13 -11.52 14.99 -9.58
CA ALA A 13 -10.62 15.32 -10.69
C ALA A 13 -9.29 14.54 -10.63
N ARG A 14 -8.92 13.94 -9.51
CA ARG A 14 -7.65 13.20 -9.35
C ARG A 14 -7.71 11.72 -9.73
N GLY A 15 -8.88 11.17 -10.02
CA GLY A 15 -9.02 9.82 -10.54
C GLY A 15 -8.68 8.68 -9.57
N PHE A 16 -8.76 8.88 -8.25
CA PHE A 16 -8.55 7.82 -7.27
C PHE A 16 -9.69 6.81 -7.20
N SER A 17 -10.88 7.20 -7.63
CA SER A 17 -12.09 6.39 -7.53
C SER A 17 -12.49 5.79 -8.87
N TYR A 18 -12.72 4.48 -8.87
CA TYR A 18 -13.29 3.76 -10.01
C TYR A 18 -14.82 3.86 -10.12
N ARG A 19 -15.48 4.55 -9.17
CA ARG A 19 -16.95 4.68 -9.13
C ARG A 19 -17.48 5.77 -10.03
N GLN A 20 -16.63 6.73 -10.40
CA GLN A 20 -16.97 7.85 -11.25
C GLN A 20 -15.91 7.95 -12.33
N ASP A 21 -16.30 8.35 -13.52
CA ASP A 21 -15.33 8.60 -14.59
C ASP A 21 -14.64 9.95 -14.36
N ALA A 22 -13.32 9.94 -14.45
CA ALA A 22 -12.46 11.09 -14.17
C ALA A 22 -11.12 10.92 -14.90
N PRO A 23 -10.33 12.00 -15.08
CA PRO A 23 -8.97 11.87 -15.59
C PRO A 23 -8.14 10.89 -14.77
N LEU A 24 -7.35 10.05 -15.42
CA LEU A 24 -6.54 9.01 -14.77
C LEU A 24 -5.20 9.59 -14.30
N ASP A 25 -5.24 10.41 -13.25
CA ASP A 25 -4.06 11.05 -12.67
C ASP A 25 -3.47 10.25 -11.50
N MET A 26 -4.20 10.06 -10.43
CA MET A 26 -3.86 9.34 -9.19
C MET A 26 -2.65 9.89 -8.41
N ARG A 27 -2.12 11.07 -8.72
CA ARG A 27 -1.04 11.69 -7.94
C ARG A 27 -1.58 12.32 -6.65
N MET A 28 -0.91 12.11 -5.53
CA MET A 28 -1.20 12.78 -4.26
C MET A 28 -0.63 14.20 -4.22
N GLY A 29 0.46 14.46 -4.94
CA GLY A 29 1.13 15.75 -5.04
C GLY A 29 1.15 16.30 -6.47
N PRO A 30 1.70 17.51 -6.68
CA PRO A 30 1.84 18.12 -8.00
C PRO A 30 2.99 17.50 -8.82
N ARG A 31 3.86 16.74 -8.19
CA ARG A 31 5.04 16.13 -8.82
C ARG A 31 4.79 14.67 -9.14
N GLY A 32 5.60 14.13 -10.03
CA GLY A 32 5.55 12.73 -10.44
C GLY A 32 4.75 12.51 -11.72
N GLU A 33 4.76 11.28 -12.20
CA GLU A 33 4.10 10.83 -13.41
C GLU A 33 2.64 10.47 -13.10
N PRO A 34 1.64 10.96 -13.84
CA PRO A 34 0.25 10.54 -13.65
C PRO A 34 0.03 9.09 -14.09
N ALA A 35 -1.01 8.47 -13.57
CA ALA A 35 -1.32 7.06 -13.84
C ALA A 35 -1.49 6.75 -15.34
N ARG A 36 -2.09 7.67 -16.12
CA ARG A 36 -2.22 7.50 -17.58
C ARG A 36 -0.87 7.34 -18.28
N ASP A 37 0.15 8.12 -17.86
CA ASP A 37 1.48 8.09 -18.49
C ASP A 37 2.22 6.80 -18.07
N LEU A 38 2.11 6.38 -16.79
CA LEU A 38 2.58 5.07 -16.35
C LEU A 38 1.99 3.95 -17.19
N LEU A 39 0.66 3.94 -17.42
CA LEU A 39 0.01 2.91 -18.24
C LEU A 39 0.40 3.01 -19.71
N ALA A 40 0.72 4.20 -20.21
CA ALA A 40 1.15 4.40 -21.61
C ALA A 40 2.53 3.81 -21.89
N ARG A 41 3.49 3.92 -20.92
CA ARG A 41 4.90 3.54 -21.14
C ARG A 41 5.27 2.16 -20.61
N ALA A 42 4.69 1.72 -19.47
CA ALA A 42 5.09 0.49 -18.79
C ALA A 42 4.89 -0.74 -19.68
N ASP A 43 5.84 -1.66 -19.68
CA ASP A 43 5.71 -2.90 -20.44
C ASP A 43 4.78 -3.92 -19.73
N ILE A 44 4.56 -5.07 -20.37
CA ILE A 44 3.67 -6.11 -19.84
C ILE A 44 4.18 -6.67 -18.52
N ASP A 45 5.48 -6.83 -18.39
CA ASP A 45 6.08 -7.45 -17.21
C ASP A 45 6.11 -6.46 -16.04
N ASP A 46 6.39 -5.19 -16.28
CA ASP A 46 6.25 -4.11 -15.31
C ASP A 46 4.82 -3.99 -14.79
N LEU A 47 3.84 -3.89 -15.68
CA LEU A 47 2.42 -3.84 -15.30
C LEU A 47 1.99 -5.10 -14.53
N THR A 48 2.48 -6.27 -14.95
CA THR A 48 2.20 -7.52 -14.25
C THR A 48 2.76 -7.50 -12.84
N GLN A 49 3.98 -7.00 -12.65
CA GLN A 49 4.59 -6.88 -11.33
C GLN A 49 3.84 -5.88 -10.45
N ILE A 50 3.56 -4.67 -10.96
CA ILE A 50 2.79 -3.64 -10.25
C ILE A 50 1.45 -4.23 -9.77
N ILE A 51 0.66 -4.80 -10.67
CA ILE A 51 -0.67 -5.33 -10.36
C ILE A 51 -0.59 -6.52 -9.41
N ARG A 52 0.41 -7.39 -9.54
CA ARG A 52 0.60 -8.55 -8.67
C ARG A 52 1.08 -8.16 -7.29
N LEU A 53 2.12 -7.32 -7.18
CA LEU A 53 2.77 -7.01 -5.92
C LEU A 53 1.97 -5.99 -5.11
N TYR A 54 1.45 -4.95 -5.75
CA TYR A 54 0.74 -3.86 -5.06
C TYR A 54 -0.77 -4.06 -5.00
N GLY A 55 -1.34 -4.82 -5.94
CA GLY A 55 -2.77 -5.16 -5.93
C GLY A 55 -3.06 -6.52 -5.29
N GLU A 56 -2.06 -7.37 -5.09
CA GLU A 56 -2.23 -8.79 -4.71
C GLU A 56 -3.26 -9.48 -5.64
N GLU A 57 -3.26 -9.09 -6.95
CA GLU A 57 -4.23 -9.56 -7.94
C GLU A 57 -3.70 -10.78 -8.69
N ARG A 58 -4.44 -11.87 -8.64
CA ARG A 58 -4.03 -13.15 -9.25
C ARG A 58 -4.10 -13.14 -10.78
N HIS A 59 -4.97 -12.33 -11.37
CA HIS A 59 -5.09 -12.17 -12.80
C HIS A 59 -4.18 -11.09 -13.39
N ALA A 60 -3.12 -10.68 -12.66
CA ALA A 60 -2.25 -9.56 -12.98
C ALA A 60 -1.76 -9.59 -14.44
N ARG A 61 -1.21 -10.72 -14.93
CA ARG A 61 -0.69 -10.82 -16.30
C ARG A 61 -1.80 -10.67 -17.34
N ARG A 62 -2.97 -11.23 -17.10
CA ARG A 62 -4.10 -11.12 -18.02
C ARG A 62 -4.61 -9.69 -18.12
N ILE A 63 -4.65 -8.97 -17.00
CA ILE A 63 -5.04 -7.57 -16.95
C ILE A 63 -3.97 -6.69 -17.62
N ALA A 64 -2.68 -6.91 -17.34
CA ALA A 64 -1.59 -6.21 -18.00
C ALA A 64 -1.63 -6.34 -19.52
N LEU A 65 -1.84 -7.57 -20.05
CA LEU A 65 -2.03 -7.82 -21.48
C LEU A 65 -3.24 -7.05 -22.04
N ALA A 66 -4.35 -6.98 -21.29
CA ALA A 66 -5.53 -6.26 -21.75
C ALA A 66 -5.27 -4.74 -21.80
N ILE A 67 -4.55 -4.19 -20.81
CA ILE A 67 -4.15 -2.78 -20.79
C ILE A 67 -3.26 -2.45 -22.00
N VAL A 68 -2.20 -3.26 -22.26
CA VAL A 68 -1.29 -3.03 -23.37
C VAL A 68 -2.02 -3.08 -24.70
N ARG A 69 -2.88 -4.08 -24.93
CA ARG A 69 -3.68 -4.20 -26.15
C ARG A 69 -4.63 -3.03 -26.38
N GLU A 70 -5.23 -2.51 -25.31
CA GLU A 70 -6.18 -1.41 -25.42
C GLU A 70 -5.46 -0.09 -25.73
N ARG A 71 -4.33 0.19 -25.06
CA ARG A 71 -3.55 1.42 -25.32
C ARG A 71 -2.98 1.49 -26.73
N GLU A 72 -2.74 0.33 -27.39
CA GLU A 72 -2.32 0.28 -28.81
C GLU A 72 -3.44 0.73 -29.76
N ARG A 73 -4.71 0.69 -29.33
CA ARG A 73 -5.88 1.14 -30.08
C ARG A 73 -6.25 2.58 -29.80
N GLN A 74 -6.25 2.91 -28.51
CA GLN A 74 -6.57 4.25 -28.03
C GLN A 74 -5.91 4.51 -26.68
N PRO A 75 -5.46 5.75 -26.40
CA PRO A 75 -4.93 6.11 -25.09
C PRO A 75 -5.93 5.82 -23.97
N ILE A 76 -5.42 5.40 -22.82
CA ILE A 76 -6.23 5.18 -21.61
C ILE A 76 -6.14 6.44 -20.73
N GLU A 77 -7.12 7.33 -20.89
CA GLU A 77 -7.12 8.68 -20.30
C GLU A 77 -7.97 8.77 -19.04
N THR A 78 -8.93 7.84 -18.86
CA THR A 78 -9.94 7.97 -17.80
C THR A 78 -10.02 6.72 -16.91
N THR A 79 -10.52 6.92 -15.70
CA THR A 79 -10.78 5.84 -14.73
C THR A 79 -11.85 4.88 -15.23
N GLY A 80 -12.82 5.35 -15.99
CA GLY A 80 -13.86 4.54 -16.62
C GLY A 80 -13.28 3.55 -17.61
N GLN A 81 -12.41 4.02 -18.53
CA GLN A 81 -11.72 3.17 -19.50
C GLN A 81 -10.91 2.06 -18.80
N LEU A 82 -10.09 2.43 -17.81
CA LEU A 82 -9.32 1.45 -17.05
C LEU A 82 -10.21 0.42 -16.35
N ARG A 83 -11.29 0.88 -15.71
CA ARG A 83 -12.26 0.00 -15.07
C ARG A 83 -12.83 -1.03 -16.06
N GLU A 84 -13.32 -0.59 -17.21
CA GLU A 84 -13.88 -1.47 -18.24
C GLU A 84 -12.88 -2.50 -18.77
N ILE A 85 -11.62 -2.10 -18.95
CA ILE A 85 -10.54 -3.01 -19.36
C ILE A 85 -10.37 -4.12 -18.32
N VAL A 86 -10.30 -3.76 -17.05
CA VAL A 86 -10.14 -4.73 -15.95
C VAL A 86 -11.35 -5.66 -15.86
N GLU A 87 -12.57 -5.11 -15.90
CA GLU A 87 -13.81 -5.89 -15.82
C GLU A 87 -13.92 -6.92 -16.97
N ARG A 88 -13.51 -6.55 -18.17
CA ARG A 88 -13.46 -7.46 -19.34
C ARG A 88 -12.33 -8.50 -19.23
N ALA A 89 -11.23 -8.16 -18.59
CA ALA A 89 -10.09 -9.06 -18.42
C ALA A 89 -10.30 -10.14 -17.36
N VAL A 90 -11.13 -9.91 -16.36
CA VAL A 90 -11.37 -10.86 -15.26
C VAL A 90 -12.50 -11.83 -15.59
N PRO A 91 -12.41 -13.14 -15.22
CA PRO A 91 -13.51 -14.07 -15.41
C PRO A 91 -14.80 -13.61 -14.71
N ARG A 92 -15.95 -13.79 -15.38
CA ARG A 92 -17.26 -13.39 -14.84
C ARG A 92 -17.66 -14.13 -13.55
N SER A 93 -17.10 -15.31 -13.31
CA SER A 93 -17.29 -16.10 -12.09
C SER A 93 -16.62 -15.46 -10.85
N GLU A 94 -15.76 -14.49 -11.03
CA GLU A 94 -15.08 -13.77 -9.99
C GLU A 94 -15.66 -12.37 -9.91
N HIS A 95 -15.70 -11.78 -8.73
CA HIS A 95 -16.26 -10.44 -8.53
C HIS A 95 -15.35 -9.38 -9.20
N PRO A 96 -15.63 -8.93 -10.44
CA PRO A 96 -14.72 -8.05 -11.20
C PRO A 96 -14.41 -6.75 -10.46
N LEU A 97 -15.37 -6.21 -9.70
CA LEU A 97 -15.16 -4.98 -8.91
C LEU A 97 -14.08 -5.12 -7.84
N LYS A 98 -13.84 -6.33 -7.31
CA LYS A 98 -12.72 -6.55 -6.38
C LYS A 98 -11.38 -6.45 -7.10
N SER A 99 -11.29 -6.98 -8.30
CA SER A 99 -10.08 -6.84 -9.14
C SER A 99 -9.88 -5.40 -9.58
N VAL A 100 -10.93 -4.68 -9.95
CA VAL A 100 -10.85 -3.22 -10.22
C VAL A 100 -10.27 -2.49 -9.02
N ALA A 101 -10.80 -2.71 -7.81
CA ALA A 101 -10.30 -2.06 -6.60
C ALA A 101 -8.81 -2.36 -6.35
N ARG A 102 -8.37 -3.61 -6.58
CA ARG A 102 -6.96 -4.02 -6.44
C ARG A 102 -6.05 -3.39 -7.48
N VAL A 103 -6.50 -3.30 -8.73
CA VAL A 103 -5.72 -2.65 -9.80
C VAL A 103 -5.59 -1.16 -9.54
N PHE A 104 -6.67 -0.47 -9.13
CA PHE A 104 -6.61 0.94 -8.77
C PHE A 104 -5.67 1.18 -7.59
N GLN A 105 -5.73 0.33 -6.55
CA GLN A 105 -4.77 0.37 -5.45
C GLN A 105 -3.33 0.17 -5.95
N ALA A 106 -3.09 -0.80 -6.82
CA ALA A 106 -1.76 -1.11 -7.34
C ALA A 106 -1.15 0.08 -8.09
N ILE A 107 -1.93 0.69 -8.98
CA ILE A 107 -1.49 1.84 -9.78
C ILE A 107 -1.26 3.05 -8.87
N ARG A 108 -2.15 3.32 -7.90
CA ARG A 108 -1.99 4.40 -6.93
C ARG A 108 -0.68 4.26 -6.14
N ILE A 109 -0.41 3.06 -5.62
CA ILE A 109 0.82 2.76 -4.88
C ILE A 109 2.05 3.01 -5.76
N ALA A 110 2.02 2.57 -7.02
CA ALA A 110 3.13 2.74 -7.96
C ALA A 110 3.36 4.22 -8.31
N VAL A 111 2.30 4.97 -8.62
CA VAL A 111 2.38 6.40 -8.97
C VAL A 111 2.93 7.26 -7.82
N ASN A 112 2.58 6.91 -6.57
CA ASN A 112 2.93 7.71 -5.40
C ASN A 112 4.10 7.14 -4.57
N GLU A 113 4.70 6.03 -5.00
CA GLU A 113 5.78 5.34 -4.26
C GLU A 113 5.44 5.16 -2.77
N GLU A 114 4.17 4.78 -2.49
CA GLU A 114 3.61 4.79 -1.13
C GLU A 114 4.38 3.86 -0.18
N LEU A 115 4.76 2.66 -0.65
CA LEU A 115 5.44 1.66 0.18
C LEU A 115 6.90 2.02 0.42
N GLU A 116 7.57 2.61 -0.55
CA GLU A 116 8.93 3.12 -0.46
C GLU A 116 9.00 4.30 0.52
N SER A 117 8.04 5.23 0.40
CA SER A 117 7.90 6.36 1.33
C SER A 117 7.65 5.90 2.76
N LEU A 118 6.79 4.89 2.97
CA LEU A 118 6.56 4.31 4.29
C LEU A 118 7.81 3.62 4.83
N SER A 119 8.49 2.83 4.00
CA SER A 119 9.69 2.07 4.41
C SER A 119 10.86 2.98 4.77
N SER A 120 11.04 4.09 4.05
CA SER A 120 12.09 5.08 4.32
C SER A 120 11.73 6.03 5.47
N GLY A 121 10.45 6.33 5.66
CA GLY A 121 9.98 7.24 6.69
C GLY A 121 9.98 6.64 8.10
N LEU A 122 9.66 5.35 8.24
CA LEU A 122 9.61 4.68 9.55
C LEU A 122 10.93 4.77 10.33
N PRO A 123 12.12 4.47 9.76
CA PRO A 123 13.40 4.63 10.44
C PRO A 123 13.64 6.07 10.91
N GLN A 124 13.39 7.05 10.04
CA GLN A 124 13.59 8.47 10.35
C GLN A 124 12.73 8.96 11.51
N ILE A 125 11.50 8.42 11.64
CA ILE A 125 10.62 8.72 12.77
C ILE A 125 11.19 8.11 14.05
N VAL A 126 11.57 6.82 14.02
CA VAL A 126 12.08 6.11 15.20
C VAL A 126 13.37 6.70 15.72
N GLU A 127 14.28 7.15 14.86
CA GLU A 127 15.51 7.84 15.25
C GLU A 127 15.26 9.12 16.07
N ARG A 128 14.12 9.78 15.86
CA ARG A 128 13.74 11.02 16.57
C ARG A 128 12.94 10.79 17.84
N LEU A 129 12.56 9.55 18.13
CA LEU A 129 11.84 9.23 19.34
C LEU A 129 12.79 9.24 20.55
N VAL A 130 12.39 9.91 21.62
CA VAL A 130 13.04 9.80 22.92
C VAL A 130 12.67 8.48 23.58
N GLU A 131 13.45 8.08 24.59
CA GLU A 131 13.14 6.91 25.42
C GLU A 131 11.73 7.00 26.01
N GLY A 132 11.02 5.87 26.03
CA GLY A 132 9.62 5.79 26.50
C GLY A 132 8.59 6.38 25.54
N ALA A 133 9.01 7.04 24.45
CA ALA A 133 8.07 7.55 23.46
C ALA A 133 7.41 6.41 22.67
N ARG A 134 6.15 6.64 22.29
CA ARG A 134 5.34 5.66 21.56
C ARG A 134 5.14 6.07 20.12
N LEU A 135 5.37 5.11 19.22
CA LEU A 135 4.99 5.23 17.80
C LEU A 135 3.74 4.40 17.56
N VAL A 136 2.70 5.07 17.07
CA VAL A 136 1.45 4.44 16.63
C VAL A 136 1.31 4.63 15.13
N VAL A 137 1.10 3.54 14.41
CA VAL A 137 0.88 3.56 12.95
C VAL A 137 -0.45 2.91 12.65
N ILE A 138 -1.27 3.59 11.83
CA ILE A 138 -2.51 3.06 11.29
C ILE A 138 -2.29 2.82 9.80
N SER A 139 -2.50 1.59 9.34
CA SER A 139 -2.44 1.18 7.93
C SER A 139 -3.83 0.76 7.45
N TYR A 140 -4.11 0.97 6.17
CA TYR A 140 -5.42 0.69 5.56
C TYR A 140 -5.42 -0.49 4.60
N HIS A 141 -4.24 -0.99 4.23
CA HIS A 141 -4.13 -2.22 3.42
C HIS A 141 -3.02 -3.16 3.91
N SER A 142 -3.05 -4.40 3.40
CA SER A 142 -2.19 -5.51 3.84
C SER A 142 -0.69 -5.25 3.67
N LEU A 143 -0.31 -4.52 2.61
CA LEU A 143 1.09 -4.27 2.29
C LEU A 143 1.72 -3.30 3.29
N GLU A 144 1.03 -2.20 3.60
CA GLU A 144 1.48 -1.26 4.66
C GLU A 144 1.61 -1.97 6.00
N ASP A 145 0.57 -2.70 6.43
CA ASP A 145 0.58 -3.44 7.69
C ASP A 145 1.75 -4.45 7.75
N ARG A 146 2.09 -5.06 6.62
CA ARG A 146 3.21 -6.00 6.50
C ARG A 146 4.55 -5.31 6.72
N ILE A 147 4.76 -4.11 6.14
CA ILE A 147 5.96 -3.29 6.31
C ILE A 147 6.09 -2.88 7.78
N VAL A 148 5.06 -2.27 8.34
CA VAL A 148 5.04 -1.82 9.74
C VAL A 148 5.29 -2.99 10.70
N LYS A 149 4.60 -4.13 10.49
CA LYS A 149 4.77 -5.34 11.30
C LYS A 149 6.20 -5.86 11.27
N ARG A 150 6.82 -5.94 10.09
CA ARG A 150 8.20 -6.41 9.93
C ARG A 150 9.16 -5.47 10.63
N TYR A 151 9.07 -4.19 10.33
CA TYR A 151 9.93 -3.17 10.92
C TYR A 151 9.83 -3.13 12.45
N PHE A 152 8.63 -3.15 13.03
CA PHE A 152 8.44 -3.19 14.48
C PHE A 152 8.99 -4.46 15.11
N ARG A 153 8.88 -5.60 14.42
CA ARG A 153 9.47 -6.85 14.89
C ARG A 153 11.00 -6.77 14.88
N ASP A 154 11.58 -6.20 13.83
CA ASP A 154 13.02 -6.07 13.70
C ASP A 154 13.60 -5.15 14.79
N LEU A 155 12.92 -4.04 15.13
CA LEU A 155 13.29 -3.17 16.25
C LEU A 155 13.18 -3.85 17.62
N ALA A 156 12.20 -4.71 17.80
CA ALA A 156 11.96 -5.41 19.06
C ALA A 156 12.75 -6.71 19.21
N SER A 157 13.53 -7.10 18.20
CA SER A 157 14.33 -8.33 18.22
C SER A 157 15.70 -8.07 18.83
N ASP A 158 16.12 -8.95 19.74
CA ASP A 158 17.48 -8.96 20.32
C ASP A 158 18.50 -9.67 19.43
N CYS A 159 18.07 -10.27 18.32
CA CYS A 159 18.92 -11.02 17.43
C CYS A 159 18.43 -11.00 15.99
N VAL A 160 19.37 -10.93 15.04
CA VAL A 160 19.15 -11.03 13.58
C VAL A 160 19.93 -12.20 12.96
N CYS A 161 20.54 -13.04 13.76
CA CYS A 161 21.25 -14.22 13.27
C CYS A 161 20.29 -15.21 12.57
N PRO A 162 20.77 -15.95 11.57
CA PRO A 162 20.01 -17.05 10.99
C PRO A 162 19.56 -18.06 12.06
N PRO A 163 18.38 -18.67 11.92
CA PRO A 163 17.94 -19.73 12.82
C PRO A 163 18.94 -20.90 12.84
N GLY A 164 19.25 -21.41 14.04
CA GLY A 164 20.11 -22.59 14.21
C GLY A 164 21.58 -22.28 14.50
N LEU A 165 22.00 -21.04 14.62
CA LEU A 165 23.34 -20.72 15.14
C LEU A 165 23.40 -21.02 16.64
N PRO A 166 24.40 -21.80 17.10
CA PRO A 166 24.51 -22.19 18.51
C PRO A 166 24.83 -21.01 19.44
N VAL A 167 25.47 -19.97 18.93
CA VAL A 167 25.83 -18.76 19.70
C VAL A 167 25.49 -17.53 18.88
N CYS A 168 24.83 -16.57 19.51
CA CYS A 168 24.52 -15.27 18.85
C CYS A 168 25.79 -14.43 18.73
N GLY A 169 26.15 -14.07 17.48
CA GLY A 169 27.32 -13.23 17.16
C GLY A 169 26.97 -11.81 16.67
N CYS A 170 25.66 -11.46 16.58
CA CYS A 170 25.27 -10.18 15.97
C CYS A 170 25.33 -8.96 16.89
N GLY A 171 25.39 -9.16 18.21
CA GLY A 171 25.44 -8.07 19.20
C GLY A 171 24.21 -7.13 19.19
N LYS A 172 23.16 -7.49 18.43
CA LYS A 172 21.96 -6.66 18.35
C LYS A 172 21.22 -6.66 19.70
N ARG A 173 20.73 -5.48 20.07
CA ARG A 173 19.81 -5.30 21.20
C ARG A 173 18.49 -4.74 20.70
N SER A 174 17.39 -5.11 21.35
CA SER A 174 16.09 -4.56 20.99
C SER A 174 16.01 -3.06 21.31
N GLU A 175 15.55 -2.31 20.34
CA GLU A 175 15.41 -0.86 20.43
C GLU A 175 13.99 -0.43 20.83
N ALA A 176 13.04 -1.36 20.81
CA ALA A 176 11.64 -1.07 21.10
C ALA A 176 10.91 -2.25 21.75
N VAL A 177 9.80 -1.95 22.41
CA VAL A 177 8.83 -2.94 22.91
C VAL A 177 7.58 -2.90 22.04
N ILE A 178 7.11 -4.06 21.56
CA ILE A 178 5.85 -4.16 20.84
C ILE A 178 4.70 -4.05 21.83
N LEU A 179 3.91 -2.98 21.72
CA LEU A 179 2.71 -2.78 22.55
C LEU A 179 1.50 -3.56 22.00
N THR A 180 1.46 -3.76 20.66
CA THR A 180 0.38 -4.48 20.00
C THR A 180 0.90 -5.71 19.27
N ARG A 181 0.87 -6.89 19.89
CA ARG A 181 1.28 -8.15 19.23
C ARG A 181 0.40 -8.48 18.01
N ARG A 182 -0.91 -8.21 18.11
CA ARG A 182 -1.88 -8.24 16.99
C ARG A 182 -2.32 -6.81 16.70
N PRO A 183 -2.63 -6.48 15.43
CA PRO A 183 -3.15 -5.14 15.13
C PRO A 183 -4.49 -4.95 15.83
N LEU A 184 -4.70 -3.75 16.35
CA LEU A 184 -6.02 -3.35 16.82
C LEU A 184 -6.87 -2.99 15.60
N MET A 185 -8.06 -3.54 15.53
CA MET A 185 -9.03 -3.31 14.47
C MET A 185 -10.16 -2.41 14.98
N PRO A 186 -10.82 -1.62 14.12
CA PRO A 186 -11.95 -0.80 14.52
C PRO A 186 -13.10 -1.69 15.00
N GLY A 187 -13.81 -1.23 16.01
CA GLY A 187 -15.02 -1.88 16.50
C GLY A 187 -16.21 -1.68 15.56
N ARG A 188 -17.28 -2.47 15.77
CA ARG A 188 -18.49 -2.37 14.95
C ARG A 188 -19.11 -0.97 14.99
N ALA A 189 -19.21 -0.36 16.16
CA ALA A 189 -19.76 0.99 16.32
C ALA A 189 -18.96 2.06 15.57
N GLU A 190 -17.63 1.87 15.40
CA GLU A 190 -16.78 2.76 14.60
C GLU A 190 -17.01 2.53 13.11
N THR A 191 -17.03 1.27 12.66
CA THR A 191 -17.24 0.95 11.25
C THR A 191 -18.63 1.31 10.74
N ASP A 192 -19.63 1.27 11.60
CA ASP A 192 -21.00 1.70 11.29
C ASP A 192 -21.08 3.23 11.09
N ARG A 193 -20.33 4.00 11.89
CA ARG A 193 -20.23 5.46 11.75
C ARG A 193 -19.27 5.89 10.64
N ASN A 194 -18.18 5.17 10.46
CA ASN A 194 -17.14 5.44 9.47
C ASN A 194 -16.77 4.16 8.69
N PRO A 195 -17.47 3.84 7.60
CA PRO A 195 -17.16 2.65 6.79
C PRO A 195 -15.72 2.60 6.26
N ARG A 196 -15.04 3.74 6.14
CA ARG A 196 -13.64 3.82 5.69
C ARG A 196 -12.67 3.24 6.72
N ALA A 197 -13.02 3.25 8.01
CA ALA A 197 -12.21 2.64 9.06
C ALA A 197 -12.14 1.11 8.96
N ARG A 198 -13.03 0.46 8.22
CA ARG A 198 -13.18 -1.01 8.16
C ARG A 198 -11.87 -1.77 7.93
N SER A 199 -10.96 -1.21 7.13
CA SER A 199 -9.68 -1.83 6.80
C SER A 199 -8.53 -1.39 7.71
N ALA A 200 -8.77 -0.46 8.63
CA ALA A 200 -7.74 0.11 9.48
C ALA A 200 -7.12 -0.94 10.42
N ARG A 201 -5.80 -0.89 10.54
CA ARG A 201 -5.00 -1.74 11.42
C ARG A 201 -4.02 -0.87 12.18
N LEU A 202 -4.19 -0.77 13.48
CA LEU A 202 -3.32 0.00 14.34
C LEU A 202 -2.25 -0.90 14.96
N ARG A 203 -0.98 -0.47 14.83
CA ARG A 203 0.17 -1.05 15.53
C ARG A 203 0.91 -0.01 16.34
N ALA A 204 1.44 -0.43 17.49
CA ALA A 204 2.18 0.45 18.38
C ALA A 204 3.42 -0.23 18.96
N ILE A 205 4.48 0.58 19.08
CA ILE A 205 5.72 0.26 19.81
C ILE A 205 6.04 1.37 20.79
N GLU A 206 6.87 1.06 21.78
CA GLU A 206 7.49 2.01 22.69
C GLU A 206 9.00 1.94 22.56
N ARG A 207 9.68 3.08 22.40
CA ARG A 207 11.14 3.18 22.26
C ARG A 207 11.80 2.80 23.58
N ARG A 208 12.78 1.89 23.53
CA ARG A 208 13.64 1.56 24.68
C ARG A 208 14.78 2.55 24.81
N ALA A 209 15.38 2.61 26.01
CA ALA A 209 16.67 3.26 26.20
C ALA A 209 17.71 2.68 25.24
N ALA A 210 18.54 3.56 24.71
CA ALA A 210 19.78 3.14 24.08
C ALA A 210 20.66 2.55 25.19
N ALA A 211 21.00 1.26 25.08
CA ALA A 211 21.83 0.57 26.08
C ALA A 211 23.30 0.88 25.83
#